data_5d75a3139590d99eb4a9005a2c3e9863
#
_entry.id   5d75a3139590d99eb4a9005a2c3e9863
#
_cell.length_a   1.000
_cell.length_b   1.000
_cell.length_c   1.000
_cell.angle_alpha   90.00
_cell.angle_beta   90.00
_cell.angle_gamma   90.00
#
_symmetry.space_group_name_H-M   'P 1'
#
loop_
_entity.id
_entity.type
_entity.pdbx_description
1 polymer ?
#
loop_
_entity_poly.entity_id
_entity_poly.type
_entity_poly.pdbx_seq_one_letter_code
_entity_poly.pdbx_strand_id
1 'polypeptide(L)'
;RRLDYVAELGFDVLYLPPIHPIGRQNRKGKNNALTAAPGDVGSPWAIGSTEGGHKAILAELGTHEDFRRLVKDANARGIEIALDIAYQCAPDHPYVKEHPEWFRKRPDGSVQYAENPPKKYQDIYPFDFECADWQALWAELKSIFDFWIGEGVKIFRVDNPHTKAFA
;
A
#
# COMPACT_ATOMS: atom_id res chain seq x y z
N ARG A 1 -2.47 -6.55 21.13
CA ARG A 1 -3.11 -6.38 22.47
C ARG A 1 -4.57 -6.86 22.51
N ARG A 2 -5.22 -7.15 21.38
CA ARG A 2 -6.63 -7.61 21.33
C ARG A 2 -6.83 -8.90 20.54
N LEU A 3 -5.78 -9.69 20.29
CA LEU A 3 -5.89 -10.94 19.53
C LEU A 3 -6.78 -11.97 20.24
N ASP A 4 -6.72 -12.03 21.56
CA ASP A 4 -7.58 -12.94 22.33
C ASP A 4 -9.06 -12.61 22.11
N TYR A 5 -9.42 -11.32 22.15
CA TYR A 5 -10.78 -10.87 21.86
C TYR A 5 -11.23 -11.22 20.42
N VAL A 6 -10.34 -11.08 19.42
CA VAL A 6 -10.65 -11.46 18.03
C VAL A 6 -10.86 -12.97 17.91
N ALA A 7 -10.02 -13.78 18.58
CA ALA A 7 -10.15 -15.24 18.61
C ALA A 7 -11.45 -15.68 19.30
N GLU A 8 -11.82 -15.07 20.44
CA GLU A 8 -13.05 -15.34 21.17
C GLU A 8 -14.32 -15.03 20.35
N LEU A 9 -14.24 -14.06 19.42
CA LEU A 9 -15.31 -13.77 18.47
C LEU A 9 -15.44 -14.81 17.34
N GLY A 10 -14.49 -15.76 17.24
CA GLY A 10 -14.51 -16.84 16.26
C GLY A 10 -14.04 -16.43 14.86
N PHE A 11 -13.21 -15.39 14.73
CA PHE A 11 -12.62 -15.01 13.45
C PHE A 11 -11.36 -15.82 13.14
N ASP A 12 -11.24 -16.30 11.91
CA ASP A 12 -10.10 -17.06 11.40
C ASP A 12 -9.07 -16.17 10.68
N VAL A 13 -9.48 -14.98 10.23
CA VAL A 13 -8.63 -14.05 9.48
C VAL A 13 -8.73 -12.64 10.05
N LEU A 14 -7.58 -12.04 10.28
CA LEU A 14 -7.45 -10.61 10.61
C LEU A 14 -6.90 -9.85 9.42
N TYR A 15 -7.77 -9.09 8.75
CA TYR A 15 -7.38 -8.22 7.65
C TYR A 15 -6.80 -6.90 8.15
N LEU A 16 -5.67 -6.50 7.56
CA LEU A 16 -5.02 -5.21 7.77
C LEU A 16 -5.09 -4.39 6.47
N PRO A 17 -5.63 -3.15 6.50
CA PRO A 17 -5.40 -2.18 5.43
C PRO A 17 -3.88 -1.99 5.21
N PRO A 18 -3.45 -1.28 4.12
CA PRO A 18 -2.03 -1.04 3.93
C PRO A 18 -1.35 -0.48 5.18
N ILE A 19 -0.24 -1.11 5.57
CA ILE A 19 0.52 -0.78 6.79
C ILE A 19 1.79 0.04 6.49
N HIS A 20 1.92 0.48 5.24
CA HIS A 20 3.11 1.16 4.71
C HIS A 20 3.13 2.64 5.09
N PRO A 21 4.29 3.31 4.97
CA PRO A 21 4.35 4.77 5.07
C PRO A 21 3.34 5.43 4.14
N ILE A 22 2.67 6.46 4.63
CA ILE A 22 1.63 7.20 3.90
C ILE A 22 2.23 8.47 3.31
N GLY A 23 1.97 8.75 2.03
CA GLY A 23 2.44 9.93 1.34
C GLY A 23 2.09 11.23 2.07
N ARG A 24 2.96 12.22 1.95
CA ARG A 24 2.77 13.57 2.53
C ARG A 24 2.34 14.58 1.48
N GLN A 25 2.87 14.44 0.27
CA GLN A 25 2.52 15.30 -0.85
C GLN A 25 1.09 15.01 -1.30
N ASN A 26 0.27 16.03 -1.46
CA ASN A 26 -1.15 15.95 -1.81
C ASN A 26 -1.99 15.08 -0.85
N ARG A 27 -1.52 14.94 0.39
CA ARG A 27 -2.22 14.15 1.42
C ARG A 27 -3.65 14.65 1.58
N LYS A 28 -4.59 13.73 1.57
CA LYS A 28 -6.01 14.02 1.78
C LYS A 28 -6.33 14.21 3.25
N GLY A 29 -7.20 15.17 3.53
CA GLY A 29 -7.80 15.35 4.84
C GLY A 29 -9.05 14.48 5.06
N LYS A 30 -9.72 14.68 6.19
CA LYS A 30 -10.98 14.00 6.53
C LYS A 30 -12.02 14.20 5.43
N ASN A 31 -12.85 13.19 5.19
CA ASN A 31 -13.90 13.19 4.17
C ASN A 31 -13.40 13.52 2.76
N ASN A 32 -12.17 13.08 2.43
CA ASN A 32 -11.52 13.33 1.14
C ASN A 32 -11.27 14.82 0.84
N ALA A 33 -11.11 15.65 1.87
CA ALA A 33 -10.70 17.05 1.69
C ALA A 33 -9.36 17.11 0.92
N LEU A 34 -9.23 18.09 0.03
CA LEU A 34 -8.06 18.23 -0.86
C LEU A 34 -6.76 18.50 -0.11
N THR A 35 -6.84 19.03 1.09
CA THR A 35 -5.69 19.36 1.94
C THR A 35 -5.86 18.74 3.31
N ALA A 36 -4.83 18.06 3.79
CA ALA A 36 -4.79 17.53 5.14
C ALA A 36 -4.58 18.64 6.17
N ALA A 37 -5.33 18.58 7.27
CA ALA A 37 -5.07 19.41 8.45
C ALA A 37 -3.91 18.82 9.27
N PRO A 38 -3.29 19.61 10.17
CA PRO A 38 -2.32 19.09 11.13
C PRO A 38 -2.92 17.92 11.92
N GLY A 39 -2.23 16.76 11.90
CA GLY A 39 -2.69 15.53 12.56
C GLY A 39 -3.57 14.61 11.71
N ASP A 40 -3.94 14.99 10.49
CA ASP A 40 -4.59 14.07 9.56
C ASP A 40 -3.58 13.03 9.03
N VAL A 41 -3.92 11.76 9.17
CA VAL A 41 -3.04 10.64 8.79
C VAL A 41 -2.99 10.39 7.26
N GLY A 42 -3.96 10.90 6.52
CA GLY A 42 -4.11 10.62 5.09
C GLY A 42 -4.78 9.28 4.81
N SER A 43 -4.65 8.83 3.55
CA SER A 43 -5.17 7.54 3.12
C SER A 43 -4.09 6.47 3.21
N PRO A 44 -4.34 5.33 3.88
CA PRO A 44 -3.41 4.19 3.87
C PRO A 44 -3.10 3.67 2.47
N TRP A 45 -3.98 3.89 1.49
CA TRP A 45 -3.79 3.49 0.10
C TRP A 45 -2.93 4.47 -0.73
N ALA A 46 -2.60 5.65 -0.18
CA ALA A 46 -1.59 6.54 -0.73
C ALA A 46 -0.21 6.11 -0.21
N ILE A 47 0.28 4.98 -0.75
CA ILE A 47 1.42 4.24 -0.23
C ILE A 47 2.74 4.93 -0.59
N GLY A 48 3.59 5.06 0.41
CA GLY A 48 4.97 5.48 0.28
C GLY A 48 5.21 6.94 0.62
N SER A 49 6.37 7.16 1.21
CA SER A 49 6.94 8.46 1.53
C SER A 49 8.46 8.36 1.49
N THR A 50 9.15 9.41 1.89
CA THR A 50 10.61 9.36 2.09
C THR A 50 11.06 8.34 3.15
N GLU A 51 10.12 7.80 3.93
CA GLU A 51 10.37 6.77 4.94
C GLU A 51 10.33 5.35 4.36
N GLY A 52 9.91 5.17 3.12
CA GLY A 52 9.86 3.91 2.42
C GLY A 52 8.58 3.68 1.62
N GLY A 53 8.53 2.53 0.95
CA GLY A 53 7.42 2.12 0.08
C GLY A 53 6.72 0.85 0.56
N HIS A 54 6.35 0.00 -0.39
CA HIS A 54 5.52 -1.20 -0.18
C HIS A 54 6.15 -2.30 0.69
N LYS A 55 7.45 -2.24 0.97
CA LYS A 55 8.15 -3.18 1.85
C LYS A 55 8.47 -2.58 3.23
N ALA A 56 8.07 -1.32 3.48
CA ALA A 56 8.25 -0.65 4.75
C ALA A 56 6.96 -0.66 5.58
N ILE A 57 7.10 -0.50 6.88
CA ILE A 57 5.99 -0.36 7.84
C ILE A 57 5.97 1.10 8.31
N LEU A 58 4.77 1.68 8.40
CA LEU A 58 4.57 2.99 9.00
C LEU A 58 5.08 3.00 10.45
N ALA A 59 5.99 3.89 10.78
CA ALA A 59 6.72 3.89 12.06
C ALA A 59 5.80 3.89 13.30
N GLU A 60 4.63 4.55 13.19
CA GLU A 60 3.63 4.59 14.27
C GLU A 60 2.96 3.23 14.52
N LEU A 61 3.03 2.30 13.57
CA LEU A 61 2.51 0.93 13.72
C LEU A 61 3.55 -0.01 14.33
N GLY A 62 4.84 0.33 14.28
CA GLY A 62 5.93 -0.46 14.80
C GLY A 62 6.97 -0.86 13.76
N THR A 63 7.71 -1.91 14.07
CA THR A 63 8.84 -2.42 13.28
C THR A 63 8.47 -3.73 12.55
N HIS A 64 9.34 -4.21 11.66
CA HIS A 64 9.22 -5.56 11.08
C HIS A 64 9.25 -6.66 12.13
N GLU A 65 10.01 -6.48 13.20
CA GLU A 65 10.03 -7.42 14.32
C GLU A 65 8.69 -7.46 15.05
N ASP A 66 8.06 -6.31 15.28
CA ASP A 66 6.72 -6.21 15.85
C ASP A 66 5.68 -6.90 14.95
N PHE A 67 5.81 -6.74 13.63
CA PHE A 67 4.92 -7.38 12.66
C PHE A 67 5.08 -8.91 12.68
N ARG A 68 6.31 -9.44 12.65
CA ARG A 68 6.56 -10.90 12.76
C ARG A 68 6.01 -11.47 14.07
N ARG A 69 6.15 -10.72 15.17
CA ARG A 69 5.54 -11.09 16.45
C ARG A 69 4.03 -11.12 16.37
N LEU A 70 3.39 -10.13 15.72
CA LEU A 70 1.94 -10.11 15.48
C LEU A 70 1.49 -11.34 14.68
N VAL A 71 2.17 -11.68 13.58
CA VAL A 71 1.86 -12.87 12.77
C VAL A 71 1.97 -14.14 13.59
N LYS A 72 3.06 -14.31 14.34
CA LYS A 72 3.27 -15.46 15.22
C LYS A 72 2.18 -15.60 16.29
N ASP A 73 1.85 -14.49 16.95
CA ASP A 73 0.86 -14.46 18.03
C ASP A 73 -0.56 -14.70 17.51
N ALA A 74 -0.87 -14.23 16.29
CA ALA A 74 -2.14 -14.50 15.61
C ALA A 74 -2.26 -15.98 15.25
N ASN A 75 -1.24 -16.54 14.60
CA ASN A 75 -1.21 -17.97 14.20
C ASN A 75 -1.32 -18.89 15.40
N ALA A 76 -0.72 -18.57 16.54
CA ALA A 76 -0.86 -19.33 17.79
C ALA A 76 -2.31 -19.39 18.32
N ARG A 77 -3.18 -18.50 17.83
CA ARG A 77 -4.62 -18.42 18.15
C ARG A 77 -5.52 -18.91 17.01
N GLY A 78 -4.95 -19.51 15.98
CA GLY A 78 -5.68 -19.97 14.81
C GLY A 78 -6.12 -18.83 13.86
N ILE A 79 -5.53 -17.63 13.99
CA ILE A 79 -5.86 -16.47 13.16
C ILE A 79 -4.76 -16.26 12.12
N GLU A 80 -5.10 -16.21 10.84
CA GLU A 80 -4.20 -15.80 9.77
C GLU A 80 -4.26 -14.27 9.55
N ILE A 81 -3.11 -13.67 9.23
CA ILE A 81 -3.06 -12.26 8.83
C ILE A 81 -3.29 -12.15 7.33
N ALA A 82 -4.25 -11.32 6.94
CA ALA A 82 -4.46 -10.90 5.55
C ALA A 82 -3.97 -9.46 5.38
N LEU A 83 -3.08 -9.24 4.40
CA LEU A 83 -2.50 -7.94 4.11
C LEU A 83 -3.07 -7.37 2.81
N ASP A 84 -3.37 -6.07 2.80
CA ASP A 84 -3.79 -5.36 1.60
C ASP A 84 -2.60 -5.15 0.65
N ILE A 85 -2.79 -5.44 -0.62
CA ILE A 85 -1.86 -5.12 -1.70
C ILE A 85 -2.51 -4.11 -2.63
N ALA A 86 -1.97 -2.90 -2.64
CA ALA A 86 -2.39 -1.81 -3.52
C ALA A 86 -1.21 -1.38 -4.41
N TYR A 87 -1.25 -1.78 -5.68
CA TYR A 87 -0.20 -1.44 -6.66
C TYR A 87 -0.40 -0.02 -7.20
N GLN A 88 -0.03 0.93 -6.38
CA GLN A 88 -0.06 2.37 -6.62
C GLN A 88 0.87 3.09 -5.64
N CYS A 89 1.27 4.31 -5.95
CA CYS A 89 2.21 5.08 -5.16
C CYS A 89 1.65 6.43 -4.75
N ALA A 90 2.02 6.92 -3.58
CA ALA A 90 1.91 8.35 -3.30
C ALA A 90 2.94 9.12 -4.14
N PRO A 91 2.74 10.44 -4.36
CA PRO A 91 3.67 11.26 -5.16
C PRO A 91 5.11 11.27 -4.64
N ASP A 92 5.30 11.11 -3.34
CA ASP A 92 6.60 11.09 -2.66
C ASP A 92 7.15 9.67 -2.37
N HIS A 93 6.54 8.64 -2.98
CA HIS A 93 7.06 7.28 -2.96
C HIS A 93 8.45 7.21 -3.64
N PRO A 94 9.43 6.44 -3.11
CA PRO A 94 10.75 6.28 -3.73
C PRO A 94 10.71 5.95 -5.23
N TYR A 95 9.83 5.06 -5.68
CA TYR A 95 9.71 4.67 -7.10
C TYR A 95 9.39 5.84 -8.03
N VAL A 96 8.66 6.85 -7.59
CA VAL A 96 8.31 8.00 -8.45
C VAL A 96 9.58 8.77 -8.86
N LYS A 97 10.60 8.78 -8.01
CA LYS A 97 11.90 9.41 -8.27
C LYS A 97 12.89 8.45 -8.94
N GLU A 98 12.92 7.20 -8.51
CA GLU A 98 13.91 6.20 -8.93
C GLU A 98 13.54 5.57 -10.28
N HIS A 99 12.22 5.43 -10.55
CA HIS A 99 11.65 4.78 -11.73
C HIS A 99 10.52 5.62 -12.34
N PRO A 100 10.80 6.86 -12.79
CA PRO A 100 9.77 7.74 -13.36
C PRO A 100 9.12 7.16 -14.63
N GLU A 101 9.77 6.21 -15.30
CA GLU A 101 9.29 5.46 -16.47
C GLU A 101 8.13 4.51 -16.13
N TRP A 102 7.93 4.16 -14.88
CA TRP A 102 6.84 3.29 -14.44
C TRP A 102 5.50 4.02 -14.28
N PHE A 103 5.48 5.33 -14.58
CA PHE A 103 4.29 6.17 -14.40
C PHE A 103 3.96 6.92 -15.68
N ARG A 104 2.67 6.96 -16.04
CA ARG A 104 2.19 7.77 -17.17
C ARG A 104 2.32 9.26 -16.86
N LYS A 105 2.77 10.00 -17.85
CA LYS A 105 2.84 11.46 -17.80
C LYS A 105 1.71 12.08 -18.60
N ARG A 106 1.21 13.20 -18.11
CA ARG A 106 0.30 14.09 -18.84
C ARG A 106 1.08 14.91 -19.85
N PRO A 107 0.37 15.55 -20.83
CA PRO A 107 1.04 16.42 -21.81
C PRO A 107 1.84 17.59 -21.20
N ASP A 108 1.47 18.03 -19.99
CA ASP A 108 2.18 19.07 -19.24
C ASP A 108 3.43 18.54 -18.48
N GLY A 109 3.74 17.25 -18.62
CA GLY A 109 4.87 16.59 -17.97
C GLY A 109 4.61 16.10 -16.54
N SER A 110 3.46 16.43 -15.95
CA SER A 110 3.08 15.94 -14.62
C SER A 110 2.73 14.45 -14.67
N VAL A 111 2.92 13.75 -13.55
CA VAL A 111 2.48 12.35 -13.43
C VAL A 111 0.95 12.29 -13.35
N GLN A 112 0.36 11.34 -14.08
CA GLN A 112 -1.07 11.11 -14.05
C GLN A 112 -1.48 10.48 -12.71
N TYR A 113 -2.36 11.16 -11.97
CA TYR A 113 -2.96 10.61 -10.75
C TYR A 113 -4.19 9.75 -11.05
N ALA A 114 -4.60 8.93 -10.10
CA ALA A 114 -5.76 8.05 -10.24
C ALA A 114 -7.07 8.86 -10.27
N GLU A 115 -7.96 8.48 -11.16
CA GLU A 115 -9.31 9.06 -11.30
C GLU A 115 -10.36 7.96 -11.43
N ASN A 116 -11.50 8.17 -10.78
CA ASN A 116 -12.73 7.42 -11.00
C ASN A 116 -13.86 8.44 -11.01
N PRO A 117 -14.16 9.05 -12.16
CA PRO A 117 -15.06 10.20 -12.24
C PRO A 117 -16.40 9.99 -11.50
N PRO A 118 -16.86 10.97 -10.74
CA PRO A 118 -16.29 12.32 -10.59
C PRO A 118 -15.13 12.45 -9.57
N LYS A 119 -14.70 11.34 -8.96
CA LYS A 119 -13.66 11.32 -7.92
C LYS A 119 -12.27 11.44 -8.52
N LYS A 120 -11.41 12.24 -7.86
CA LYS A 120 -10.00 12.43 -8.19
C LYS A 120 -9.14 12.13 -6.97
N TYR A 121 -8.07 11.37 -7.17
CA TYR A 121 -7.16 10.92 -6.12
C TYR A 121 -5.76 11.45 -6.41
N GLN A 122 -5.55 12.75 -6.15
CA GLN A 122 -4.27 13.43 -6.43
C GLN A 122 -3.12 12.92 -5.58
N ASP A 123 -3.42 12.20 -4.51
CA ASP A 123 -2.49 11.52 -3.61
C ASP A 123 -2.09 10.11 -4.08
N ILE A 124 -2.57 9.67 -5.26
CA ILE A 124 -2.35 8.31 -5.78
C ILE A 124 -1.88 8.35 -7.23
N TYR A 125 -0.71 7.81 -7.50
CA TYR A 125 -0.15 7.56 -8.83
C TYR A 125 -0.23 6.08 -9.17
N PRO A 126 -1.06 5.68 -10.15
CA PRO A 126 -1.11 4.29 -10.62
C PRO A 126 0.14 3.96 -11.45
N PHE A 127 0.57 2.70 -11.39
CA PHE A 127 1.62 2.20 -12.28
C PHE A 127 1.13 2.09 -13.73
N ASP A 128 2.03 2.32 -14.67
CA ASP A 128 1.87 1.98 -16.08
C ASP A 128 2.40 0.57 -16.35
N PHE A 129 1.53 -0.42 -16.31
CA PHE A 129 1.90 -1.83 -16.52
C PHE A 129 2.41 -2.14 -17.93
N GLU A 130 2.23 -1.20 -18.87
CA GLU A 130 2.65 -1.31 -20.27
C GLU A 130 3.84 -0.39 -20.59
N CYS A 131 4.51 0.16 -19.56
CA CYS A 131 5.70 0.99 -19.74
C CYS A 131 6.82 0.21 -20.45
N ALA A 132 7.78 0.92 -21.04
CA ALA A 132 8.89 0.27 -21.75
C ALA A 132 9.71 -0.68 -20.85
N ASP A 133 9.79 -0.38 -19.54
CA ASP A 133 10.48 -1.20 -18.54
C ASP A 133 9.53 -2.11 -17.75
N TRP A 134 8.46 -2.59 -18.39
CA TRP A 134 7.42 -3.38 -17.74
C TRP A 134 7.96 -4.66 -17.06
N GLN A 135 9.01 -5.28 -17.61
CA GLN A 135 9.58 -6.49 -17.03
C GLN A 135 10.21 -6.23 -15.66
N ALA A 136 10.96 -5.13 -15.50
CA ALA A 136 11.52 -4.74 -14.23
C ALA A 136 10.42 -4.32 -13.23
N LEU A 137 9.41 -3.58 -13.70
CA LEU A 137 8.25 -3.24 -12.90
C LEU A 137 7.57 -4.50 -12.36
N TRP A 138 7.26 -5.48 -13.20
CA TRP A 138 6.59 -6.72 -12.77
C TRP A 138 7.44 -7.55 -11.82
N ALA A 139 8.76 -7.61 -12.05
CA ALA A 139 9.69 -8.28 -11.15
C ALA A 139 9.67 -7.63 -9.76
N GLU A 140 9.67 -6.28 -9.70
CA GLU A 140 9.58 -5.56 -8.43
C GLU A 140 8.22 -5.75 -7.75
N LEU A 141 7.11 -5.68 -8.49
CA LEU A 141 5.78 -5.91 -7.93
C LEU A 141 5.63 -7.33 -7.38
N LYS A 142 6.19 -8.33 -8.07
CA LYS A 142 6.27 -9.71 -7.54
C LYS A 142 7.09 -9.76 -6.24
N SER A 143 8.22 -9.06 -6.20
CA SER A 143 9.11 -9.07 -5.03
C SER A 143 8.46 -8.49 -3.76
N ILE A 144 7.42 -7.66 -3.91
CA ILE A 144 6.61 -7.18 -2.77
C ILE A 144 5.83 -8.35 -2.15
N PHE A 145 5.20 -9.22 -2.96
CA PHE A 145 4.56 -10.43 -2.45
C PHE A 145 5.57 -11.35 -1.77
N ASP A 146 6.70 -11.63 -2.47
CA ASP A 146 7.75 -12.51 -1.93
C ASP A 146 8.26 -12.01 -0.58
N PHE A 147 8.43 -10.69 -0.44
CA PHE A 147 8.86 -10.07 0.80
C PHE A 147 7.85 -10.34 1.94
N TRP A 148 6.56 -10.06 1.74
CA TRP A 148 5.55 -10.25 2.78
C TRP A 148 5.24 -11.72 3.06
N ILE A 149 5.38 -12.60 2.06
CA ILE A 149 5.35 -14.06 2.27
C ILE A 149 6.51 -14.47 3.20
N GLY A 150 7.71 -13.91 2.98
CA GLY A 150 8.86 -14.10 3.86
C GLY A 150 8.63 -13.59 5.30
N GLU A 151 7.82 -12.56 5.48
CA GLU A 151 7.39 -12.04 6.78
C GLU A 151 6.24 -12.86 7.42
N GLY A 152 5.76 -13.93 6.75
CA GLY A 152 4.77 -14.89 7.25
C GLY A 152 3.32 -14.63 6.82
N VAL A 153 3.07 -13.70 5.90
CA VAL A 153 1.74 -13.44 5.35
C VAL A 153 1.39 -14.50 4.31
N LYS A 154 0.17 -15.06 4.39
CA LYS A 154 -0.32 -16.09 3.46
C LYS A 154 -1.55 -15.65 2.68
N ILE A 155 -2.24 -14.62 3.13
CA ILE A 155 -3.48 -14.13 2.54
C ILE A 155 -3.29 -12.68 2.13
N PHE A 156 -3.64 -12.37 0.88
CA PHE A 156 -3.57 -11.02 0.34
C PHE A 156 -4.95 -10.58 -0.20
N ARG A 157 -5.35 -9.39 0.15
CA ARG A 157 -6.47 -8.71 -0.49
C ARG A 157 -5.90 -7.73 -1.51
N VAL A 158 -6.20 -7.92 -2.77
CA VAL A 158 -5.71 -7.06 -3.85
C VAL A 158 -6.69 -5.91 -4.08
N ASP A 159 -6.21 -4.69 -3.94
CA ASP A 159 -7.01 -3.49 -4.18
C ASP A 159 -7.14 -3.19 -5.68
N ASN A 160 -8.34 -2.82 -6.12
CA ASN A 160 -8.65 -2.44 -7.51
C ASN A 160 -8.06 -3.40 -8.57
N PRO A 161 -8.29 -4.73 -8.50
CA PRO A 161 -7.70 -5.67 -9.44
C PRO A 161 -8.13 -5.42 -10.89
N HIS A 162 -9.34 -4.88 -11.10
CA HIS A 162 -9.89 -4.54 -12.42
C HIS A 162 -9.15 -3.39 -13.14
N THR A 163 -8.28 -2.66 -12.44
CA THR A 163 -7.45 -1.59 -13.02
C THR A 163 -6.04 -2.06 -13.39
N LYS A 164 -5.75 -3.35 -13.19
CA LYS A 164 -4.45 -3.96 -13.48
C LYS A 164 -4.47 -4.63 -14.84
N ALA A 165 -3.30 -4.76 -15.48
CA ALA A 165 -3.20 -5.48 -16.73
C ALA A 165 -3.53 -6.97 -16.55
N PHE A 166 -4.18 -7.56 -17.55
CA PHE A 166 -4.22 -9.02 -17.71
C PHE A 166 -2.90 -9.44 -18.36
N ALA A 167 -2.11 -10.24 -17.67
CA ALA A 167 -0.92 -10.87 -18.21
C ALA A 167 -1.21 -12.31 -18.59
#